data_25abc488680e327825d51381815a491f
#
_entry.id   25abc488680e327825d51381815a491f
#
_cell.length_a   1.000
_cell.length_b   1.000
_cell.length_c   1.000
_cell.angle_alpha   90.00
_cell.angle_beta   90.00
_cell.angle_gamma   90.00
#
_symmetry.space_group_name_H-M   'P 1'
#
loop_
_entity.id
_entity.type
_entity.pdbx_description
1 polymer ?
#
loop_
_entity_poly.entity_id
_entity_poly.type
_entity_poly.pdbx_seq_one_letter_code
_entity_poly.pdbx_strand_id
1 'polypeptide(L)'
;MRSAALDFANRNFVALIGDNGSGKTTILESITKAFVPVLRAVNGEAVKQCDLSNTDIKEGTSSVAVTLGIDLEGAKYTWTNKRRKASIFPYDEAIEIRGQNGNDLKKLKQKYIECVTAGYLPLVLYYGTDRIIREVPRRGHIKNFEVMDSLRNCFDNVNYFRDFYDWFKTEEDIELRGLRENPDYKNPRLDCVRTALERMIPGYSNLRIELNPSRMLLTNSEGIDLQIDQLSGGYKAVLSVVADIAKRLAIANPQSVNPLEEEAVILIDELDLHLHPKWQKTIVEDLRRTFPKCQFIISTHSPFIIQALAASEIYDISKMQYAGEQGNYNGWSIENIQEQMMGVERKTPLYNM
;
A
#
# COMPACT_ATOMS: atom_id res chain seq x y z
N MET A 1 18.39 -14.27 1.01
CA MET A 1 17.62 -15.08 0.01
C MET A 1 18.47 -15.26 -1.25
N ARG A 2 18.54 -16.45 -1.88
CA ARG A 2 19.25 -16.64 -3.17
C ARG A 2 18.29 -16.47 -4.35
N SER A 3 17.10 -17.01 -4.26
CA SER A 3 16.01 -16.85 -5.22
C SER A 3 14.69 -17.10 -4.50
N ALA A 4 13.61 -16.44 -4.96
CA ALA A 4 12.24 -16.69 -4.53
C ALA A 4 11.35 -16.61 -5.75
N ALA A 5 10.31 -17.44 -5.79
CA ALA A 5 9.22 -17.35 -6.74
C ALA A 5 7.92 -17.35 -5.94
N LEU A 6 7.10 -16.32 -6.12
CA LEU A 6 5.84 -16.15 -5.44
C LEU A 6 4.75 -15.98 -6.49
N ASP A 7 3.62 -16.64 -6.27
CA ASP A 7 2.42 -16.46 -7.08
C ASP A 7 1.33 -15.80 -6.23
N PHE A 8 0.95 -14.60 -6.61
CA PHE A 8 -0.10 -13.82 -5.96
C PHE A 8 -1.44 -13.89 -6.71
N ALA A 9 -1.49 -14.61 -7.83
CA ALA A 9 -2.68 -14.70 -8.67
C ALA A 9 -3.87 -15.27 -7.89
N ASN A 10 -5.07 -14.75 -8.19
CA ASN A 10 -6.33 -15.15 -7.58
C ASN A 10 -6.42 -15.01 -6.05
N ARG A 11 -5.58 -14.18 -5.45
CA ARG A 11 -5.60 -13.85 -4.02
C ARG A 11 -5.71 -12.36 -3.83
N ASN A 12 -6.79 -11.91 -3.23
CA ASN A 12 -6.99 -10.48 -2.93
C ASN A 12 -6.22 -10.06 -1.67
N PHE A 13 -5.74 -11.01 -0.87
CA PHE A 13 -4.93 -10.72 0.31
C PHE A 13 -3.81 -11.76 0.45
N VAL A 14 -2.57 -11.31 0.62
CA VAL A 14 -1.41 -12.16 0.90
C VAL A 14 -0.58 -11.56 2.01
N ALA A 15 -0.32 -12.34 3.05
CA ALA A 15 0.57 -11.98 4.15
C ALA A 15 1.90 -12.73 4.04
N LEU A 16 2.98 -12.00 3.95
CA LEU A 16 4.35 -12.51 4.02
C LEU A 16 4.75 -12.65 5.50
N ILE A 17 5.02 -13.86 5.94
CA ILE A 17 5.49 -14.15 7.29
C ILE A 17 6.92 -14.74 7.28
N GLY A 18 7.59 -14.71 8.42
CA GLY A 18 8.93 -15.22 8.62
C GLY A 18 9.72 -14.37 9.60
N ASP A 19 10.90 -14.82 9.98
CA ASP A 19 11.77 -14.15 10.95
C ASP A 19 12.22 -12.76 10.51
N ASN A 20 12.76 -11.99 11.46
CA ASN A 20 13.42 -10.73 11.14
C ASN A 20 14.61 -11.00 10.21
N GLY A 21 14.71 -10.21 9.15
CA GLY A 21 15.76 -10.39 8.13
C GLY A 21 15.49 -11.52 7.12
N SER A 22 14.34 -12.21 7.15
CA SER A 22 13.98 -13.25 6.16
C SER A 22 13.78 -12.71 4.75
N GLY A 23 13.58 -11.39 4.59
CA GLY A 23 13.43 -10.73 3.29
C GLY A 23 12.01 -10.31 2.94
N LYS A 24 11.08 -10.19 3.90
CA LYS A 24 9.71 -9.71 3.69
C LYS A 24 9.70 -8.34 3.00
N THR A 25 10.35 -7.35 3.60
CA THR A 25 10.51 -6.00 3.04
C THR A 25 11.19 -6.05 1.67
N THR A 26 12.22 -6.88 1.51
CA THR A 26 12.94 -7.04 0.24
C THR A 26 12.03 -7.53 -0.89
N ILE A 27 11.08 -8.42 -0.60
CA ILE A 27 10.10 -8.89 -1.59
C ILE A 27 9.19 -7.73 -1.99
N LEU A 28 8.61 -7.00 -1.03
CA LEU A 28 7.73 -5.86 -1.31
C LEU A 28 8.46 -4.77 -2.13
N GLU A 29 9.67 -4.39 -1.72
CA GLU A 29 10.49 -3.45 -2.47
C GLU A 29 10.92 -3.98 -3.85
N SER A 30 11.12 -5.29 -4.00
CA SER A 30 11.44 -5.86 -5.30
C SER A 30 10.31 -5.70 -6.30
N ILE A 31 9.04 -5.82 -5.84
CA ILE A 31 7.86 -5.56 -6.67
C ILE A 31 7.85 -4.09 -7.13
N THR A 32 8.08 -3.14 -6.21
CA THR A 32 8.12 -1.72 -6.56
C THR A 32 9.24 -1.42 -7.56
N LYS A 33 10.46 -1.91 -7.30
CA LYS A 33 11.62 -1.72 -8.18
C LYS A 33 11.43 -2.34 -9.57
N ALA A 34 10.75 -3.49 -9.64
CA ALA A 34 10.40 -4.10 -10.93
C ALA A 34 9.36 -3.27 -11.70
N PHE A 35 8.47 -2.55 -11.00
CA PHE A 35 7.40 -1.76 -11.61
C PHE A 35 7.83 -0.35 -12.07
N VAL A 36 8.94 0.18 -11.55
CA VAL A 36 9.49 1.51 -11.89
C VAL A 36 9.54 1.79 -13.40
N PRO A 37 9.97 0.88 -14.29
CA PRO A 37 10.00 1.15 -15.73
C PRO A 37 8.64 1.42 -16.35
N VAL A 38 7.56 0.88 -15.79
CA VAL A 38 6.18 1.16 -16.22
C VAL A 38 5.80 2.58 -15.81
N LEU A 39 6.03 2.94 -14.55
CA LEU A 39 5.72 4.28 -14.05
C LEU A 39 6.50 5.37 -14.77
N ARG A 40 7.76 5.14 -15.12
CA ARG A 40 8.55 6.11 -15.92
C ARG A 40 7.99 6.37 -17.29
N ALA A 41 7.37 5.39 -17.92
CA ALA A 41 6.78 5.58 -19.24
C ALA A 41 5.55 6.50 -19.19
N VAL A 42 4.91 6.57 -18.03
CA VAL A 42 3.67 7.33 -17.81
C VAL A 42 3.97 8.69 -17.17
N ASN A 43 4.92 8.76 -16.22
CA ASN A 43 5.17 9.97 -15.41
C ASN A 43 6.67 10.30 -15.27
N GLY A 44 7.38 10.38 -16.37
CA GLY A 44 8.81 10.70 -16.60
C GLY A 44 9.78 10.97 -15.44
N GLU A 45 9.40 11.73 -14.41
CA GLU A 45 10.33 12.18 -13.36
C GLU A 45 10.10 11.57 -11.96
N ALA A 46 8.92 11.03 -11.67
CA ALA A 46 8.47 10.78 -10.30
C ALA A 46 9.14 9.56 -9.60
N VAL A 47 10.05 8.85 -10.23
CA VAL A 47 10.45 7.51 -9.75
C VAL A 47 11.97 7.27 -9.75
N LYS A 48 12.78 8.33 -9.74
CA LYS A 48 14.26 8.21 -9.82
C LYS A 48 14.91 7.47 -8.63
N GLN A 49 14.27 7.44 -7.47
CA GLN A 49 14.84 6.90 -6.23
C GLN A 49 14.58 5.41 -5.99
N CYS A 50 13.68 4.79 -6.77
CA CYS A 50 13.20 3.42 -6.50
C CYS A 50 13.77 2.36 -7.43
N ASP A 51 14.78 2.62 -8.23
CA ASP A 51 15.41 1.65 -9.12
C ASP A 51 16.24 0.60 -8.38
N LEU A 52 16.48 -0.53 -9.07
CA LEU A 52 17.50 -1.48 -8.63
C LEU A 52 18.86 -0.77 -8.52
N SER A 53 19.50 -0.88 -7.35
CA SER A 53 20.77 -0.25 -7.01
C SER A 53 21.88 -1.30 -6.81
N ASN A 54 23.12 -0.86 -6.68
CA ASN A 54 24.24 -1.77 -6.37
C ASN A 54 24.10 -2.39 -4.96
N THR A 55 23.38 -1.72 -4.05
CA THR A 55 23.09 -2.23 -2.71
C THR A 55 22.09 -3.39 -2.71
N ASP A 56 21.31 -3.55 -3.78
CA ASP A 56 20.40 -4.70 -3.94
C ASP A 56 21.14 -5.97 -4.41
N ILE A 57 22.39 -5.84 -4.87
CA ILE A 57 23.21 -6.99 -5.30
C ILE A 57 23.85 -7.63 -4.08
N LYS A 58 23.44 -8.87 -3.79
CA LYS A 58 23.99 -9.64 -2.67
C LYS A 58 25.50 -9.72 -2.74
N GLU A 59 26.17 -9.57 -1.62
CA GLU A 59 27.62 -9.77 -1.52
C GLU A 59 28.03 -11.15 -2.03
N GLY A 60 29.12 -11.21 -2.81
CA GLY A 60 29.56 -12.44 -3.47
C GLY A 60 28.81 -12.80 -4.76
N THR A 61 27.85 -11.97 -5.22
CA THR A 61 27.18 -12.14 -6.51
C THR A 61 27.50 -10.99 -7.47
N SER A 62 27.31 -11.20 -8.77
CA SER A 62 27.59 -10.20 -9.81
C SER A 62 26.34 -9.46 -10.29
N SER A 63 25.16 -9.91 -9.93
CA SER A 63 23.91 -9.29 -10.41
C SER A 63 22.71 -9.64 -9.53
N VAL A 64 21.67 -8.80 -9.63
CA VAL A 64 20.32 -9.06 -9.14
C VAL A 64 19.34 -9.01 -10.30
N ALA A 65 18.32 -9.84 -10.28
CA ALA A 65 17.22 -9.80 -11.26
C ALA A 65 15.88 -10.00 -10.53
N VAL A 66 14.88 -9.22 -10.94
CA VAL A 66 13.50 -9.34 -10.47
C VAL A 66 12.61 -9.51 -11.69
N THR A 67 11.90 -10.63 -11.76
CA THR A 67 10.88 -10.89 -12.77
C THR A 67 9.52 -10.63 -12.14
N LEU A 68 8.71 -9.80 -12.78
CA LEU A 68 7.35 -9.49 -12.33
C LEU A 68 6.36 -9.85 -13.45
N GLY A 69 5.27 -10.51 -13.04
CA GLY A 69 4.09 -10.75 -13.87
C GLY A 69 2.90 -9.98 -13.34
N ILE A 70 2.12 -9.36 -14.20
CA ILE A 70 0.87 -8.68 -13.88
C ILE A 70 -0.22 -9.12 -14.85
N ASP A 71 -1.43 -9.27 -14.33
CA ASP A 71 -2.66 -9.37 -15.14
C ASP A 71 -3.34 -8.00 -15.10
N LEU A 72 -3.59 -7.44 -16.27
CA LEU A 72 -4.28 -6.17 -16.43
C LEU A 72 -5.39 -6.35 -17.47
N GLU A 73 -6.63 -6.23 -17.04
CA GLU A 73 -7.82 -6.42 -17.88
C GLU A 73 -7.81 -7.76 -18.63
N GLY A 74 -7.36 -8.84 -17.96
CA GLY A 74 -7.28 -10.19 -18.53
C GLY A 74 -6.09 -10.43 -19.46
N ALA A 75 -5.24 -9.44 -19.68
CA ALA A 75 -3.99 -9.58 -20.42
C ALA A 75 -2.78 -9.74 -19.47
N LYS A 76 -2.00 -10.80 -19.69
CA LYS A 76 -0.82 -11.09 -18.86
C LYS A 76 0.45 -10.50 -19.47
N TYR A 77 1.20 -9.78 -18.66
CA TYR A 77 2.47 -9.18 -19.03
C TYR A 77 3.55 -9.66 -18.07
N THR A 78 4.70 -10.07 -18.60
CA THR A 78 5.84 -10.52 -17.78
C THR A 78 7.12 -9.88 -18.27
N TRP A 79 7.90 -9.31 -17.34
CA TRP A 79 9.19 -8.70 -17.66
C TRP A 79 10.19 -8.90 -16.53
N THR A 80 11.47 -8.71 -16.84
CA THR A 80 12.57 -8.83 -15.88
C THR A 80 13.39 -7.55 -15.86
N ASN A 81 13.56 -6.98 -14.68
CA ASN A 81 14.57 -5.97 -14.40
C ASN A 81 15.83 -6.65 -13.89
N LYS A 82 16.98 -6.34 -14.48
CA LYS A 82 18.27 -6.90 -14.07
C LYS A 82 19.30 -5.79 -13.91
N ARG A 83 20.03 -5.81 -12.79
CA ARG A 83 21.20 -4.98 -12.57
C ARG A 83 22.42 -5.84 -12.37
N ARG A 84 23.54 -5.47 -13.03
CA ARG A 84 24.86 -6.08 -12.85
C ARG A 84 25.76 -5.12 -12.09
N LYS A 85 26.68 -5.64 -11.25
CA LYS A 85 27.79 -4.85 -10.73
C LYS A 85 28.58 -4.32 -11.90
N ALA A 86 28.90 -3.01 -11.89
CA ALA A 86 29.86 -2.48 -12.83
C ALA A 86 31.17 -3.26 -12.71
N SER A 87 31.69 -3.76 -13.81
CA SER A 87 33.08 -4.22 -13.87
C SER A 87 33.98 -3.02 -13.62
N ILE A 88 35.26 -3.24 -13.29
CA ILE A 88 36.28 -2.23 -12.89
C ILE A 88 36.37 -1.01 -13.86
N PHE A 89 35.64 -1.01 -14.97
CA PHE A 89 35.52 0.10 -15.91
C PHE A 89 34.22 0.89 -15.64
N PRO A 90 34.31 2.22 -15.38
CA PRO A 90 33.21 3.03 -14.88
C PRO A 90 32.08 3.32 -15.88
N TYR A 91 31.98 2.66 -17.01
CA TYR A 91 31.00 2.98 -18.06
C TYR A 91 29.89 1.95 -18.30
N ASP A 92 29.84 0.82 -17.58
CA ASP A 92 28.83 -0.22 -17.79
C ASP A 92 27.91 -0.39 -16.57
N GLU A 93 27.18 0.64 -16.19
CA GLU A 93 25.99 0.51 -15.36
C GLU A 93 24.79 0.14 -16.25
N ALA A 94 24.77 -1.08 -16.76
CA ALA A 94 23.65 -1.54 -17.58
C ALA A 94 22.53 -2.11 -16.72
N ILE A 95 21.44 -1.35 -16.58
CA ILE A 95 20.15 -1.93 -16.20
C ILE A 95 19.61 -2.62 -17.46
N GLU A 96 19.65 -3.95 -17.48
CA GLU A 96 19.00 -4.72 -18.54
C GLU A 96 17.54 -4.97 -18.16
N ILE A 97 16.62 -4.40 -18.92
CA ILE A 97 15.19 -4.65 -18.80
C ILE A 97 14.76 -5.52 -19.98
N ARG A 98 14.35 -6.75 -19.73
CA ARG A 98 13.90 -7.68 -20.77
C ARG A 98 12.51 -8.20 -20.45
N GLY A 99 11.57 -8.11 -21.39
CA GLY A 99 10.32 -8.89 -21.37
C GLY A 99 10.55 -10.34 -21.79
N GLN A 100 9.77 -11.28 -21.28
CA GLN A 100 9.88 -12.71 -21.64
C GLN A 100 9.71 -12.95 -23.15
N ASN A 101 8.87 -12.15 -23.81
CA ASN A 101 8.64 -12.19 -25.26
C ASN A 101 9.18 -10.94 -25.98
N GLY A 102 10.19 -10.28 -25.46
CA GLY A 102 10.81 -9.07 -26.04
C GLY A 102 9.90 -7.83 -26.09
N ASN A 103 8.58 -7.99 -25.99
CA ASN A 103 7.58 -6.93 -26.19
C ASN A 103 6.63 -6.68 -25.01
N ASP A 104 6.56 -7.55 -23.99
CA ASP A 104 5.52 -7.45 -22.94
C ASP A 104 5.62 -6.15 -22.16
N LEU A 105 6.81 -5.73 -21.75
CA LEU A 105 6.99 -4.45 -21.06
C LEU A 105 6.59 -3.26 -21.95
N LYS A 106 6.91 -3.32 -23.25
CA LYS A 106 6.50 -2.26 -24.19
C LYS A 106 4.99 -2.19 -24.34
N LYS A 107 4.33 -3.35 -24.46
CA LYS A 107 2.87 -3.45 -24.52
C LYS A 107 2.23 -2.93 -23.24
N LEU A 108 2.76 -3.32 -22.06
CA LEU A 108 2.27 -2.85 -20.78
C LEU A 108 2.39 -1.33 -20.62
N LYS A 109 3.54 -0.75 -21.00
CA LYS A 109 3.73 0.69 -21.02
C LYS A 109 2.72 1.40 -21.92
N GLN A 110 2.50 0.86 -23.12
CA GLN A 110 1.50 1.38 -24.05
C GLN A 110 0.08 1.29 -23.46
N LYS A 111 -0.26 0.16 -22.84
CA LYS A 111 -1.56 -0.02 -22.16
C LYS A 111 -1.78 1.00 -21.04
N TYR A 112 -0.75 1.28 -20.23
CA TYR A 112 -0.84 2.32 -19.19
C TYR A 112 -1.08 3.73 -19.78
N ILE A 113 -0.43 4.07 -20.89
CA ILE A 113 -0.67 5.33 -21.61
C ILE A 113 -2.11 5.39 -22.13
N GLU A 114 -2.63 4.29 -22.66
CA GLU A 114 -4.02 4.18 -23.11
C GLU A 114 -5.01 4.38 -21.96
N CYS A 115 -4.76 3.77 -20.78
CA CYS A 115 -5.57 3.95 -19.59
C CYS A 115 -5.62 5.44 -19.16
N VAL A 116 -4.48 6.13 -19.12
CA VAL A 116 -4.42 7.56 -18.82
C VAL A 116 -5.22 8.37 -19.82
N THR A 117 -5.10 8.05 -21.12
CA THR A 117 -5.85 8.73 -22.17
C THR A 117 -7.37 8.49 -22.05
N ALA A 118 -7.74 7.28 -21.58
CA ALA A 118 -9.13 6.93 -21.28
C ALA A 118 -9.66 7.56 -19.98
N GLY A 119 -8.80 8.21 -19.20
CA GLY A 119 -9.17 8.92 -17.98
C GLY A 119 -9.20 8.07 -16.72
N TYR A 120 -8.48 6.97 -16.68
CA TYR A 120 -8.30 6.15 -15.48
C TYR A 120 -6.86 5.59 -15.39
N LEU A 121 -6.45 5.08 -14.23
CA LEU A 121 -5.09 4.59 -14.05
C LEU A 121 -5.04 3.41 -13.07
N PRO A 122 -4.58 2.22 -13.50
CA PRO A 122 -4.32 1.10 -12.60
C PRO A 122 -3.21 1.45 -11.61
N LEU A 123 -3.46 1.24 -10.32
CA LEU A 123 -2.56 1.65 -9.25
C LEU A 123 -1.73 0.49 -8.70
N VAL A 124 -0.45 0.76 -8.47
CA VAL A 124 0.42 -0.03 -7.58
C VAL A 124 0.97 0.94 -6.54
N LEU A 125 0.70 0.67 -5.26
CA LEU A 125 1.05 1.54 -4.13
C LEU A 125 1.93 0.78 -3.15
N TYR A 126 2.87 1.48 -2.50
CA TYR A 126 3.70 0.90 -1.44
C TYR A 126 3.71 1.79 -0.20
N TYR A 127 3.47 1.17 0.94
CA TYR A 127 3.51 1.80 2.27
C TYR A 127 4.54 1.05 3.14
N GLY A 128 5.69 1.66 3.36
CA GLY A 128 6.73 1.14 4.25
C GLY A 128 6.44 1.41 5.73
N THR A 129 7.42 1.15 6.56
CA THR A 129 7.30 1.31 8.02
C THR A 129 7.24 2.76 8.49
N ASP A 130 7.79 3.71 7.74
CA ASP A 130 7.84 5.14 8.12
C ASP A 130 6.57 5.91 7.69
N ARG A 131 5.38 5.37 7.98
CA ARG A 131 4.06 5.85 7.54
C ARG A 131 3.28 6.68 8.56
N ILE A 132 3.90 7.06 9.69
CA ILE A 132 3.21 7.84 10.71
C ILE A 132 3.11 9.31 10.31
N ILE A 133 1.94 9.90 10.53
CA ILE A 133 1.76 11.35 10.46
C ILE A 133 2.61 11.99 11.57
N ARG A 134 3.70 12.64 11.19
CA ARG A 134 4.57 13.34 12.14
C ARG A 134 4.03 14.72 12.45
N GLU A 135 3.57 15.44 11.43
CA GLU A 135 2.99 16.78 11.56
C GLU A 135 1.84 16.98 10.57
N VAL A 136 0.75 17.61 11.05
CA VAL A 136 -0.33 18.07 10.17
C VAL A 136 0.07 19.42 9.60
N PRO A 137 0.06 19.61 8.27
CA PRO A 137 0.40 20.90 7.67
C PRO A 137 -0.55 22.00 8.14
N ARG A 138 0.01 23.15 8.52
CA ARG A 138 -0.77 24.34 8.94
C ARG A 138 -1.21 25.20 7.75
N ARG A 139 -0.63 24.99 6.59
CA ARG A 139 -0.94 25.68 5.35
C ARG A 139 -0.95 24.69 4.22
N GLY A 140 -2.01 24.63 3.44
CA GLY A 140 -2.13 23.85 2.24
C GLY A 140 -2.21 24.75 1.01
N HIS A 141 -1.89 24.18 -0.14
CA HIS A 141 -1.97 24.84 -1.44
C HIS A 141 -3.15 24.27 -2.22
N ILE A 142 -3.92 25.14 -2.86
CA ILE A 142 -4.93 24.72 -3.83
C ILE A 142 -4.20 24.37 -5.12
N LYS A 143 -4.39 23.15 -5.62
CA LYS A 143 -3.77 22.63 -6.83
C LYS A 143 -4.83 21.91 -7.67
N ASN A 144 -4.63 21.90 -8.98
CA ASN A 144 -5.38 20.97 -9.82
C ASN A 144 -4.71 19.60 -9.73
N PHE A 145 -5.53 18.55 -9.56
CA PHE A 145 -5.08 17.17 -9.51
C PHE A 145 -5.61 16.41 -10.73
N GLU A 146 -4.68 15.91 -11.52
CA GLU A 146 -4.95 15.10 -12.70
C GLU A 146 -4.74 13.61 -12.37
N VAL A 147 -5.23 12.70 -13.22
CA VAL A 147 -5.13 11.25 -13.06
C VAL A 147 -3.69 10.82 -12.73
N MET A 148 -2.70 11.45 -13.35
CA MET A 148 -1.27 11.21 -13.14
C MET A 148 -0.79 11.54 -11.72
N ASP A 149 -1.44 12.47 -11.02
CA ASP A 149 -1.06 12.82 -9.64
C ASP A 149 -1.33 11.69 -8.66
N SER A 150 -2.16 10.72 -9.02
CA SER A 150 -2.37 9.49 -8.25
C SER A 150 -1.10 8.66 -8.08
N LEU A 151 -0.13 8.79 -9.00
CA LEU A 151 1.20 8.12 -8.94
C LEU A 151 2.27 8.94 -8.23
N ARG A 152 1.99 10.19 -7.85
CA ARG A 152 3.00 11.01 -7.17
C ARG A 152 3.41 10.36 -5.86
N ASN A 153 4.72 10.12 -5.67
CA ASN A 153 5.28 9.51 -4.45
C ASN A 153 4.62 8.15 -4.08
N CYS A 154 4.13 7.38 -5.05
CA CYS A 154 3.40 6.12 -4.79
C CYS A 154 4.29 5.02 -4.17
N PHE A 155 5.62 5.18 -4.24
CA PHE A 155 6.62 4.30 -3.62
C PHE A 155 7.51 5.03 -2.61
N ASP A 156 7.17 6.28 -2.27
CA ASP A 156 7.92 7.10 -1.30
C ASP A 156 7.06 7.34 -0.04
N ASN A 157 7.62 7.00 1.12
CA ASN A 157 6.91 7.07 2.39
C ASN A 157 6.96 8.44 3.08
N VAL A 158 7.71 9.41 2.54
CA VAL A 158 8.14 10.58 3.34
C VAL A 158 7.12 11.72 3.37
N ASN A 159 6.31 11.92 2.34
CA ASN A 159 5.50 13.14 2.21
C ASN A 159 4.02 12.94 1.83
N TYR A 160 3.51 11.70 1.81
CA TYR A 160 2.16 11.45 1.32
C TYR A 160 1.03 12.13 2.13
N PHE A 161 1.23 12.37 3.42
CA PHE A 161 0.21 13.06 4.23
C PHE A 161 0.13 14.56 3.92
N ARG A 162 1.23 15.22 3.54
CA ARG A 162 1.19 16.60 3.05
C ARG A 162 0.44 16.69 1.71
N ASP A 163 0.71 15.77 0.80
CA ASP A 163 0.00 15.69 -0.48
C ASP A 163 -1.49 15.38 -0.29
N PHE A 164 -1.82 14.55 0.71
CA PHE A 164 -3.19 14.30 1.12
C PHE A 164 -3.87 15.56 1.64
N TYR A 165 -3.21 16.32 2.53
CA TYR A 165 -3.75 17.55 3.09
C TYR A 165 -4.02 18.61 2.02
N ASP A 166 -3.09 18.83 1.10
CA ASP A 166 -3.23 19.80 -0.01
C ASP A 166 -4.40 19.40 -0.93
N TRP A 167 -4.53 18.12 -1.23
CA TRP A 167 -5.62 17.58 -2.02
C TRP A 167 -6.96 17.72 -1.31
N PHE A 168 -7.04 17.32 -0.05
CA PHE A 168 -8.26 17.38 0.75
C PHE A 168 -8.78 18.82 0.85
N LYS A 169 -7.89 19.77 1.10
CA LYS A 169 -8.22 21.19 1.13
C LYS A 169 -8.77 21.69 -0.20
N THR A 170 -8.20 21.23 -1.31
CA THR A 170 -8.67 21.61 -2.65
C THR A 170 -10.07 21.07 -2.91
N GLU A 171 -10.30 19.79 -2.62
CA GLU A 171 -11.61 19.16 -2.83
C GLU A 171 -12.68 19.74 -1.88
N GLU A 172 -12.31 20.10 -0.64
CA GLU A 172 -13.21 20.74 0.32
C GLU A 172 -13.60 22.17 -0.13
N ASP A 173 -12.66 22.92 -0.73
CA ASP A 173 -12.98 24.24 -1.33
C ASP A 173 -13.95 24.08 -2.52
N ILE A 174 -13.79 23.03 -3.33
CA ILE A 174 -14.75 22.70 -4.41
C ILE A 174 -16.11 22.36 -3.82
N GLU A 175 -16.18 21.54 -2.77
CA GLU A 175 -17.43 21.18 -2.09
C GLU A 175 -18.15 22.41 -1.54
N LEU A 176 -17.43 23.29 -0.84
CA LEU A 176 -17.96 24.53 -0.28
C LEU A 176 -18.51 25.49 -1.36
N ARG A 177 -17.89 25.51 -2.55
CA ARG A 177 -18.41 26.28 -3.68
C ARG A 177 -19.67 25.66 -4.27
N GLY A 178 -19.68 24.32 -4.41
CA GLY A 178 -20.87 23.60 -4.88
C GLY A 178 -22.09 23.77 -3.97
N LEU A 179 -21.88 23.82 -2.66
CA LEU A 179 -22.93 24.04 -1.66
C LEU A 179 -23.63 25.40 -1.79
N ARG A 180 -22.99 26.41 -2.41
CA ARG A 180 -23.63 27.71 -2.68
C ARG A 180 -24.69 27.62 -3.78
N GLU A 181 -24.50 26.69 -4.72
CA GLU A 181 -25.41 26.48 -5.87
C GLU A 181 -26.45 25.40 -5.54
N ASN A 182 -26.05 24.36 -4.81
CA ASN A 182 -26.89 23.25 -4.38
C ASN A 182 -26.60 22.92 -2.91
N PRO A 183 -27.53 23.22 -1.97
CA PRO A 183 -27.32 22.93 -0.53
C PRO A 183 -27.10 21.46 -0.17
N ASP A 184 -27.48 20.55 -1.05
CA ASP A 184 -27.31 19.10 -0.87
C ASP A 184 -26.08 18.55 -1.61
N TYR A 185 -25.25 19.43 -2.19
CA TYR A 185 -24.06 19.01 -2.93
C TYR A 185 -23.05 18.31 -2.02
N LYS A 186 -22.58 17.16 -2.47
CA LYS A 186 -21.45 16.43 -1.88
C LYS A 186 -20.38 16.24 -2.96
N ASN A 187 -19.14 16.53 -2.62
CA ASN A 187 -18.04 16.22 -3.51
C ASN A 187 -17.77 14.70 -3.48
N PRO A 188 -17.98 13.96 -4.60
CA PRO A 188 -17.84 12.49 -4.61
C PRO A 188 -16.44 12.01 -4.21
N ARG A 189 -15.40 12.81 -4.49
CA ARG A 189 -14.01 12.47 -4.14
C ARG A 189 -13.77 12.58 -2.64
N LEU A 190 -14.29 13.62 -1.99
CA LEU A 190 -14.24 13.76 -0.54
C LEU A 190 -15.09 12.71 0.16
N ASP A 191 -16.29 12.46 -0.34
CA ASP A 191 -17.20 11.46 0.21
C ASP A 191 -16.58 10.07 0.19
N CYS A 192 -15.86 9.72 -0.88
CA CYS A 192 -15.06 8.51 -0.99
C CYS A 192 -14.06 8.37 0.18
N VAL A 193 -13.27 9.41 0.45
CA VAL A 193 -12.28 9.39 1.55
C VAL A 193 -12.95 9.34 2.92
N ARG A 194 -13.99 10.15 3.15
CA ARG A 194 -14.75 10.16 4.40
C ARG A 194 -15.37 8.79 4.68
N THR A 195 -15.99 8.18 3.67
CA THR A 195 -16.56 6.83 3.76
C THR A 195 -15.50 5.77 4.08
N ALA A 196 -14.33 5.83 3.43
CA ALA A 196 -13.25 4.90 3.72
C ALA A 196 -12.79 5.01 5.19
N LEU A 197 -12.64 6.22 5.70
CA LEU A 197 -12.20 6.46 7.07
C LEU A 197 -13.26 6.03 8.10
N GLU A 198 -14.54 6.31 7.86
CA GLU A 198 -15.65 5.88 8.75
C GLU A 198 -15.74 4.35 8.83
N ARG A 199 -15.48 3.63 7.73
CA ARG A 199 -15.44 2.16 7.71
C ARG A 199 -14.25 1.60 8.48
N MET A 200 -13.09 2.26 8.40
CA MET A 200 -11.81 1.79 8.96
C MET A 200 -11.60 2.24 10.41
N ILE A 201 -12.21 3.35 10.83
CA ILE A 201 -12.03 3.94 12.16
C ILE A 201 -13.42 4.14 12.79
N PRO A 202 -14.07 3.06 13.27
CA PRO A 202 -15.39 3.14 13.83
C PRO A 202 -15.47 4.14 14.99
N GLY A 203 -16.53 4.95 15.01
CA GLY A 203 -16.74 5.98 16.03
C GLY A 203 -16.09 7.33 15.71
N TYR A 204 -15.51 7.48 14.51
CA TYR A 204 -15.04 8.78 14.01
C TYR A 204 -15.67 9.08 12.65
N SER A 205 -16.04 10.32 12.45
CA SER A 205 -16.67 10.80 11.22
C SER A 205 -16.28 12.25 10.93
N ASN A 206 -16.86 12.83 9.88
CA ASN A 206 -16.80 14.25 9.58
C ASN A 206 -15.38 14.82 9.52
N LEU A 207 -14.48 14.14 8.76
CA LEU A 207 -13.16 14.68 8.47
C LEU A 207 -13.30 16.00 7.72
N ARG A 208 -12.68 17.07 8.26
CA ARG A 208 -12.74 18.42 7.69
C ARG A 208 -11.53 19.26 8.08
N ILE A 209 -11.33 20.37 7.34
CA ILE A 209 -10.35 21.38 7.71
C ILE A 209 -11.07 22.58 8.28
N GLU A 210 -10.74 22.94 9.52
CA GLU A 210 -11.15 24.21 10.11
C GLU A 210 -10.09 25.27 9.83
N LEU A 211 -10.54 26.51 9.60
CA LEU A 211 -9.66 27.66 9.36
C LEU A 211 -9.59 28.55 10.60
N ASN A 212 -8.42 29.20 10.77
CA ASN A 212 -8.17 30.18 11.83
C ASN A 212 -8.18 29.63 13.29
N PRO A 213 -7.17 28.81 13.70
CA PRO A 213 -6.03 28.33 12.94
C PRO A 213 -6.41 27.15 12.03
N SER A 214 -5.65 26.97 10.93
CA SER A 214 -5.88 25.82 10.05
C SER A 214 -5.52 24.52 10.78
N ARG A 215 -6.48 23.60 10.88
CA ARG A 215 -6.34 22.30 11.53
C ARG A 215 -7.29 21.27 10.92
N MET A 216 -6.86 20.04 10.88
CA MET A 216 -7.70 18.94 10.38
C MET A 216 -8.36 18.23 11.55
N LEU A 217 -9.68 18.10 11.51
CA LEU A 217 -10.52 17.62 12.59
C LEU A 217 -11.28 16.36 12.18
N LEU A 218 -11.51 15.50 13.17
CA LEU A 218 -12.46 14.39 13.15
C LEU A 218 -13.42 14.54 14.31
N THR A 219 -14.68 14.19 14.11
CA THR A 219 -15.70 14.18 15.15
C THR A 219 -15.84 12.75 15.68
N ASN A 220 -15.74 12.56 17.00
CA ASN A 220 -15.95 11.26 17.62
C ASN A 220 -17.44 10.93 17.81
N SER A 221 -17.75 9.72 18.30
CA SER A 221 -19.13 9.25 18.57
C SER A 221 -19.88 10.06 19.64
N GLU A 222 -19.19 10.84 20.46
CA GLU A 222 -19.77 11.75 21.46
C GLU A 222 -20.03 13.15 20.90
N GLY A 223 -19.74 13.37 19.60
CA GLY A 223 -19.87 14.68 18.96
C GLY A 223 -18.71 15.64 19.28
N ILE A 224 -17.61 15.15 19.84
CA ILE A 224 -16.44 15.98 20.18
C ILE A 224 -15.48 16.01 19.01
N ASP A 225 -15.04 17.21 18.64
CA ASP A 225 -14.03 17.41 17.62
C ASP A 225 -12.62 17.22 18.16
N LEU A 226 -11.87 16.36 17.52
CA LEU A 226 -10.49 16.07 17.85
C LEU A 226 -9.57 16.45 16.68
N GLN A 227 -8.45 17.10 16.97
CA GLN A 227 -7.41 17.32 15.97
C GLN A 227 -6.69 16.00 15.67
N ILE A 228 -6.30 15.77 14.42
CA ILE A 228 -5.54 14.57 14.05
C ILE A 228 -4.28 14.41 14.91
N ASP A 229 -3.63 15.53 15.29
CA ASP A 229 -2.46 15.49 16.16
C ASP A 229 -2.73 14.91 17.56
N GLN A 230 -3.98 14.94 18.03
CA GLN A 230 -4.40 14.40 19.31
C GLN A 230 -4.70 12.91 19.28
N LEU A 231 -4.82 12.32 18.08
CA LEU A 231 -5.04 10.88 17.93
C LEU A 231 -3.83 10.07 18.34
N SER A 232 -4.05 8.85 18.82
CA SER A 232 -2.95 7.92 19.10
C SER A 232 -2.17 7.55 17.84
N GLY A 233 -0.94 7.06 18.01
CA GLY A 233 -0.08 6.63 16.88
C GLY A 233 -0.74 5.61 15.97
N GLY A 234 -1.49 4.66 16.54
CA GLY A 234 -2.23 3.66 15.77
C GLY A 234 -3.33 4.27 14.89
N TYR A 235 -4.12 5.20 15.45
CA TYR A 235 -5.14 5.94 14.66
C TYR A 235 -4.51 6.73 13.52
N LYS A 236 -3.41 7.42 13.79
CA LYS A 236 -2.66 8.18 12.78
C LYS A 236 -2.11 7.28 11.67
N ALA A 237 -1.60 6.10 12.01
CA ALA A 237 -1.05 5.15 11.05
C ALA A 237 -2.15 4.61 10.10
N VAL A 238 -3.30 4.18 10.64
CA VAL A 238 -4.44 3.72 9.82
C VAL A 238 -5.00 4.85 8.98
N LEU A 239 -5.27 6.02 9.59
CA LEU A 239 -5.82 7.17 8.90
C LEU A 239 -4.94 7.57 7.73
N SER A 240 -3.63 7.63 7.91
CA SER A 240 -2.71 8.07 6.88
C SER A 240 -2.72 7.14 5.65
N VAL A 241 -2.68 5.82 5.87
CA VAL A 241 -2.70 4.83 4.78
C VAL A 241 -4.05 4.80 4.08
N VAL A 242 -5.13 4.70 4.85
CA VAL A 242 -6.48 4.59 4.29
C VAL A 242 -6.89 5.84 3.53
N ALA A 243 -6.61 7.02 4.09
CA ALA A 243 -6.89 8.30 3.44
C ALA A 243 -6.11 8.46 2.12
N ASP A 244 -4.83 8.04 2.09
CA ASP A 244 -4.01 8.12 0.87
C ASP A 244 -4.48 7.12 -0.19
N ILE A 245 -4.82 5.87 0.19
CA ILE A 245 -5.38 4.89 -0.74
C ILE A 245 -6.67 5.43 -1.36
N ALA A 246 -7.63 5.87 -0.53
CA ALA A 246 -8.91 6.38 -1.00
C ALA A 246 -8.76 7.63 -1.89
N LYS A 247 -7.88 8.57 -1.52
CA LYS A 247 -7.52 9.73 -2.33
C LYS A 247 -6.99 9.30 -3.70
N ARG A 248 -6.02 8.37 -3.74
CA ARG A 248 -5.41 7.91 -4.99
C ARG A 248 -6.40 7.21 -5.89
N LEU A 249 -7.27 6.36 -5.34
CA LEU A 249 -8.35 5.71 -6.09
C LEU A 249 -9.31 6.75 -6.68
N ALA A 250 -9.67 7.79 -5.90
CA ALA A 250 -10.54 8.87 -6.37
C ALA A 250 -9.90 9.73 -7.47
N ILE A 251 -8.59 10.00 -7.39
CA ILE A 251 -7.86 10.73 -8.43
C ILE A 251 -7.65 9.87 -9.68
N ALA A 252 -7.31 8.59 -9.50
CA ALA A 252 -7.05 7.67 -10.61
C ALA A 252 -8.30 7.31 -11.42
N ASN A 253 -9.48 7.42 -10.80
CA ASN A 253 -10.77 7.02 -11.40
C ASN A 253 -11.82 8.14 -11.29
N PRO A 254 -11.61 9.31 -11.92
CA PRO A 254 -12.45 10.48 -11.73
C PRO A 254 -13.88 10.31 -12.24
N GLN A 255 -14.14 9.32 -13.09
CA GLN A 255 -15.46 9.02 -13.63
C GLN A 255 -16.16 7.86 -12.89
N SER A 256 -15.48 7.22 -11.93
CA SER A 256 -16.07 6.14 -11.15
C SER A 256 -17.12 6.67 -10.18
N VAL A 257 -18.27 5.99 -10.14
CA VAL A 257 -19.34 6.28 -9.16
C VAL A 257 -18.90 5.89 -7.75
N ASN A 258 -18.08 4.85 -7.61
CA ASN A 258 -17.55 4.38 -6.33
C ASN A 258 -16.06 4.03 -6.45
N PRO A 259 -15.16 5.00 -6.30
CA PRO A 259 -13.73 4.76 -6.41
C PRO A 259 -13.16 3.72 -5.43
N LEU A 260 -13.82 3.46 -4.29
CA LEU A 260 -13.40 2.43 -3.33
C LEU A 260 -13.53 1.00 -3.88
N GLU A 261 -14.32 0.81 -4.93
CA GLU A 261 -14.49 -0.48 -5.61
C GLU A 261 -13.60 -0.63 -6.85
N GLU A 262 -12.66 0.28 -7.08
CA GLU A 262 -11.71 0.16 -8.18
C GLU A 262 -10.51 -0.72 -7.82
N GLU A 263 -9.85 -1.24 -8.86
CA GLU A 263 -8.73 -2.17 -8.70
C GLU A 263 -7.42 -1.45 -8.39
N ALA A 264 -6.66 -1.98 -7.43
CA ALA A 264 -5.30 -1.55 -7.14
C ALA A 264 -4.50 -2.68 -6.51
N VAL A 265 -3.18 -2.66 -6.67
CA VAL A 265 -2.24 -3.50 -5.92
C VAL A 265 -1.63 -2.65 -4.81
N ILE A 266 -1.80 -3.07 -3.56
CA ILE A 266 -1.39 -2.32 -2.38
C ILE A 266 -0.40 -3.15 -1.57
N LEU A 267 0.82 -2.65 -1.47
CA LEU A 267 1.91 -3.27 -0.73
C LEU A 267 2.06 -2.54 0.61
N ILE A 268 1.98 -3.27 1.74
CA ILE A 268 2.13 -2.67 3.07
C ILE A 268 3.17 -3.46 3.88
N ASP A 269 4.26 -2.80 4.25
CA ASP A 269 5.27 -3.41 5.11
C ASP A 269 4.88 -3.25 6.58
N GLU A 270 5.01 -4.34 7.36
CA GLU A 270 4.64 -4.41 8.79
C GLU A 270 3.24 -3.83 9.09
N LEU A 271 2.19 -4.41 8.51
CA LEU A 271 0.80 -3.90 8.67
C LEU A 271 0.41 -3.70 10.14
N ASP A 272 0.93 -4.54 11.05
CA ASP A 272 0.70 -4.50 12.50
C ASP A 272 1.41 -3.34 13.22
N LEU A 273 2.36 -2.66 12.57
CA LEU A 273 3.16 -1.63 13.22
C LEU A 273 2.30 -0.50 13.77
N HIS A 274 2.47 -0.19 15.06
CA HIS A 274 1.70 0.80 15.83
C HIS A 274 0.23 0.47 16.07
N LEU A 275 -0.30 -0.66 15.58
CA LEU A 275 -1.69 -1.03 15.82
C LEU A 275 -1.86 -1.70 17.18
N HIS A 276 -2.89 -1.26 17.91
CA HIS A 276 -3.32 -1.97 19.12
C HIS A 276 -3.82 -3.39 18.75
N PRO A 277 -3.57 -4.44 19.57
CA PRO A 277 -4.01 -5.81 19.29
C PRO A 277 -5.49 -5.95 18.89
N LYS A 278 -6.38 -5.14 19.46
CA LYS A 278 -7.80 -5.12 19.07
C LYS A 278 -8.00 -4.79 17.59
N TRP A 279 -7.20 -3.89 17.06
CA TRP A 279 -7.26 -3.49 15.65
C TRP A 279 -6.56 -4.49 14.73
N GLN A 280 -5.49 -5.11 15.20
CA GLN A 280 -4.82 -6.16 14.43
C GLN A 280 -5.76 -7.34 14.12
N LYS A 281 -6.79 -7.57 14.96
CA LYS A 281 -7.83 -8.60 14.72
C LYS A 281 -8.81 -8.26 13.62
N THR A 282 -9.07 -6.98 13.38
CA THR A 282 -10.14 -6.54 12.46
C THR A 282 -9.60 -5.90 11.18
N ILE A 283 -8.35 -5.44 11.18
CA ILE A 283 -7.77 -4.64 10.09
C ILE A 283 -7.86 -5.32 8.71
N VAL A 284 -7.68 -6.63 8.65
CA VAL A 284 -7.75 -7.40 7.40
C VAL A 284 -9.16 -7.34 6.83
N GLU A 285 -10.17 -7.60 7.65
CA GLU A 285 -11.56 -7.59 7.23
C GLU A 285 -12.05 -6.18 6.91
N ASP A 286 -11.60 -5.20 7.70
CA ASP A 286 -11.90 -3.79 7.46
C ASP A 286 -11.33 -3.30 6.13
N LEU A 287 -10.10 -3.71 5.76
CA LEU A 287 -9.50 -3.41 4.46
C LEU A 287 -10.26 -4.08 3.31
N ARG A 288 -10.63 -5.36 3.43
CA ARG A 288 -11.43 -6.08 2.42
C ARG A 288 -12.78 -5.42 2.18
N ARG A 289 -13.46 -5.05 3.27
CA ARG A 289 -14.77 -4.40 3.21
C ARG A 289 -14.69 -3.00 2.60
N THR A 290 -13.60 -2.27 2.86
CA THR A 290 -13.44 -0.89 2.41
C THR A 290 -12.97 -0.83 0.95
N PHE A 291 -12.09 -1.76 0.55
CA PHE A 291 -11.46 -1.81 -0.78
C PHE A 291 -11.61 -3.21 -1.39
N PRO A 292 -12.81 -3.63 -1.76
CA PRO A 292 -13.11 -5.03 -2.07
C PRO A 292 -12.42 -5.58 -3.33
N LYS A 293 -12.00 -4.72 -4.25
CA LYS A 293 -11.30 -5.12 -5.46
C LYS A 293 -9.79 -4.87 -5.42
N CYS A 294 -9.27 -4.34 -4.32
CA CYS A 294 -7.84 -4.16 -4.16
C CYS A 294 -7.17 -5.48 -3.78
N GLN A 295 -5.99 -5.72 -4.34
CA GLN A 295 -5.10 -6.79 -3.92
C GLN A 295 -4.11 -6.25 -2.88
N PHE A 296 -4.12 -6.81 -1.68
CA PHE A 296 -3.20 -6.47 -0.60
C PHE A 296 -2.09 -7.51 -0.49
N ILE A 297 -0.83 -7.07 -0.55
CA ILE A 297 0.33 -7.89 -0.26
C ILE A 297 1.04 -7.23 0.92
N ILE A 298 1.00 -7.87 2.07
CA ILE A 298 1.49 -7.29 3.31
C ILE A 298 2.63 -8.09 3.91
N SER A 299 3.45 -7.48 4.75
CA SER A 299 4.26 -8.18 5.72
C SER A 299 3.68 -8.00 7.12
N THR A 300 3.85 -8.98 7.99
CA THR A 300 3.39 -8.90 9.38
C THR A 300 4.17 -9.81 10.31
N HIS A 301 4.27 -9.40 11.58
CA HIS A 301 4.71 -10.18 12.72
C HIS A 301 3.58 -10.43 13.74
N SER A 302 2.33 -10.09 13.39
CA SER A 302 1.20 -10.22 14.31
C SER A 302 0.51 -11.58 14.21
N PRO A 303 0.45 -12.35 15.29
CA PRO A 303 -0.36 -13.56 15.33
C PRO A 303 -1.86 -13.26 15.18
N PHE A 304 -2.32 -12.06 15.55
CA PHE A 304 -3.71 -11.64 15.38
C PHE A 304 -4.09 -11.44 13.91
N ILE A 305 -3.17 -10.91 13.10
CA ILE A 305 -3.37 -10.77 11.66
C ILE A 305 -3.37 -12.15 10.99
N ILE A 306 -2.43 -13.04 11.38
CA ILE A 306 -2.37 -14.42 10.90
C ILE A 306 -3.68 -15.15 11.21
N GLN A 307 -4.24 -14.95 12.41
CA GLN A 307 -5.50 -15.58 12.82
C GLN A 307 -6.69 -15.17 11.93
N ALA A 308 -6.67 -13.97 11.36
CA ALA A 308 -7.74 -13.45 10.50
C ALA A 308 -7.65 -13.90 9.02
N LEU A 309 -6.60 -14.65 8.66
CA LEU A 309 -6.30 -15.05 7.28
C LEU A 309 -6.58 -16.53 7.03
N ALA A 310 -6.89 -16.87 5.79
CA ALA A 310 -6.89 -18.25 5.31
C ALA A 310 -5.45 -18.75 5.10
N ALA A 311 -5.25 -20.07 5.21
CA ALA A 311 -3.93 -20.66 4.99
C ALA A 311 -3.36 -20.39 3.59
N SER A 312 -4.23 -20.30 2.58
CA SER A 312 -3.87 -19.95 1.20
C SER A 312 -3.45 -18.48 1.00
N GLU A 313 -3.66 -17.63 2.00
CA GLU A 313 -3.29 -16.21 1.99
C GLU A 313 -2.00 -15.92 2.76
N ILE A 314 -1.43 -16.92 3.42
CA ILE A 314 -0.21 -16.78 4.23
C ILE A 314 0.95 -17.44 3.51
N TYR A 315 1.94 -16.64 3.12
CA TYR A 315 3.18 -17.12 2.52
C TYR A 315 4.32 -17.10 3.54
N ASP A 316 4.81 -18.28 3.90
CA ASP A 316 5.96 -18.46 4.80
C ASP A 316 7.25 -18.35 3.98
N ILE A 317 7.97 -17.25 4.16
CA ILE A 317 9.23 -16.99 3.45
C ILE A 317 10.31 -18.00 3.87
N SER A 318 10.30 -18.46 5.12
CA SER A 318 11.31 -19.41 5.61
C SER A 318 11.16 -20.78 4.94
N LYS A 319 9.93 -21.17 4.62
CA LYS A 319 9.58 -22.41 3.91
C LYS A 319 9.43 -22.23 2.40
N MET A 320 9.39 -20.97 1.92
CA MET A 320 9.18 -20.60 0.52
C MET A 320 7.90 -21.19 -0.07
N GLN A 321 6.81 -21.23 0.71
CA GLN A 321 5.52 -21.79 0.29
C GLN A 321 4.36 -21.13 1.04
N TYR A 322 3.16 -21.27 0.51
CA TYR A 322 1.94 -20.96 1.25
C TYR A 322 1.74 -21.94 2.41
N ALA A 323 1.10 -21.46 3.47
CA ALA A 323 0.87 -22.26 4.69
C ALA A 323 -0.07 -23.45 4.44
N GLY A 324 -0.93 -23.36 3.43
CA GLY A 324 -1.82 -24.43 2.96
C GLY A 324 -2.73 -23.94 1.86
N GLU A 325 -3.44 -24.85 1.18
CA GLU A 325 -4.46 -24.49 0.19
C GLU A 325 -5.84 -24.32 0.83
N GLN A 326 -6.09 -25.01 1.95
CA GLN A 326 -7.36 -24.98 2.68
C GLN A 326 -7.12 -24.82 4.18
N GLY A 327 -8.12 -24.28 4.87
CA GLY A 327 -8.09 -24.07 6.32
C GLY A 327 -7.93 -22.62 6.71
N ASN A 328 -8.12 -22.36 7.99
CA ASN A 328 -7.91 -21.05 8.62
C ASN A 328 -7.39 -21.24 10.05
N TYR A 329 -6.95 -20.15 10.64
CA TYR A 329 -6.39 -20.14 11.98
C TYR A 329 -7.31 -19.50 13.02
N ASN A 330 -8.58 -19.20 12.66
CA ASN A 330 -9.55 -18.50 13.53
C ASN A 330 -9.80 -19.19 14.88
N GLY A 331 -9.68 -20.53 14.95
CA GLY A 331 -9.84 -21.32 16.18
C GLY A 331 -8.54 -21.58 16.94
N TRP A 332 -7.40 -21.13 16.43
CA TRP A 332 -6.10 -21.37 17.06
C TRP A 332 -5.84 -20.38 18.18
N SER A 333 -5.20 -20.84 19.26
CA SER A 333 -4.68 -19.91 20.26
C SER A 333 -3.50 -19.11 19.71
N ILE A 334 -3.27 -17.93 20.27
CA ILE A 334 -2.16 -17.07 19.89
C ILE A 334 -0.83 -17.78 20.08
N GLU A 335 -0.70 -18.53 21.16
CA GLU A 335 0.50 -19.34 21.47
C GLU A 335 0.76 -20.40 20.42
N ASN A 336 -0.28 -21.07 19.90
CA ASN A 336 -0.13 -22.07 18.84
C ASN A 336 0.32 -21.42 17.52
N ILE A 337 -0.21 -20.25 17.18
CA ILE A 337 0.22 -19.49 15.99
C ILE A 337 1.69 -19.07 16.14
N GLN A 338 2.06 -18.53 17.30
CA GLN A 338 3.44 -18.11 17.57
C GLN A 338 4.42 -19.29 17.47
N GLU A 339 4.06 -20.45 18.02
CA GLU A 339 4.91 -21.64 18.00
C GLU A 339 5.04 -22.23 16.57
N GLN A 340 3.91 -22.45 15.88
CA GLN A 340 3.90 -23.20 14.63
C GLN A 340 4.16 -22.35 13.38
N MET A 341 3.78 -21.07 13.43
CA MET A 341 3.88 -20.17 12.27
C MET A 341 5.00 -19.15 12.40
N MET A 342 5.43 -18.84 13.64
CA MET A 342 6.41 -17.79 13.91
C MET A 342 7.69 -18.32 14.57
N GLY A 343 7.79 -19.64 14.84
CA GLY A 343 9.00 -20.27 15.38
C GLY A 343 9.33 -19.89 16.83
N VAL A 344 8.36 -19.35 17.58
CA VAL A 344 8.57 -18.97 18.99
C VAL A 344 8.44 -20.21 19.87
N GLU A 345 9.53 -20.64 20.50
CA GLU A 345 9.50 -21.78 21.43
C GLU A 345 8.67 -21.46 22.67
N ARG A 346 7.80 -22.38 23.09
CA ARG A 346 7.13 -22.30 24.39
C ARG A 346 8.17 -22.34 25.50
N LYS A 347 8.29 -21.27 26.27
CA LYS A 347 8.99 -21.36 27.56
C LYS A 347 8.14 -22.23 28.48
N THR A 348 8.62 -23.40 28.80
CA THR A 348 8.05 -24.22 29.89
C THR A 348 8.02 -23.34 31.13
N PRO A 349 6.85 -23.16 31.82
CA PRO A 349 6.84 -22.38 33.05
C PRO A 349 7.77 -22.99 34.06
N LEU A 350 8.81 -22.28 34.47
CA LEU A 350 9.67 -22.60 35.63
C LEU A 350 8.88 -22.39 36.96
N TYR A 351 7.60 -22.75 37.00
CA TYR A 351 6.76 -22.72 38.17
C TYR A 351 6.42 -24.13 38.61
N ASN A 352 7.44 -24.95 38.86
CA ASN A 352 7.34 -26.15 39.68
C ASN A 352 8.69 -26.34 40.38
N MET A 353 9.01 -25.44 41.30
CA MET A 353 9.88 -25.67 42.44
C MET A 353 9.27 -25.04 43.68
#